data_b53fe36e26f123d3586b5f4e9b201eea
#
_entry.id   b53fe36e26f123d3586b5f4e9b201eea
#
_cell.length_a   1.000
_cell.length_b   1.000
_cell.length_c   1.000
_cell.angle_alpha   90.00
_cell.angle_beta   90.00
_cell.angle_gamma   90.00
#
_symmetry.space_group_name_H-M   'P 1'
#
loop_
_entity.id
_entity.type
_entity.pdbx_description
1 polymer ?
#
loop_
_entity_poly.entity_id
_entity_poly.type
_entity_poly.pdbx_seq_one_letter_code
_entity_poly.pdbx_strand_id
1 'polypeptide(L)'
;AARKGKKVVLVEKGATKRSGAAGTGFDHWESACTNPCSQVTPEEIANAYVDEQDHYSNGIAHYIECREGYDRLLDLESFGGKIRDTEDEFKGAEFRDDETKLMFAYDYKNRFTLRVWGSTFKPALYEELKRLGVTIYDRTEATALLTTIENGKKRGIGAIGMNVHTGKLLVFRAKATLLTMSRPARVWLFNPDLTGLCEFRPMQSIGSGHAMGWRAGMEFTMMEKSVKGEFSAAGRSFPPYGTGNNHNTWYAAPEAWKFRIWIVTAMC
;
A
#
# COMPACT_ATOMS: atom_id res chain seq x y z
N ALA A 1 6.10 -15.50 1.88
CA ALA A 1 7.22 -16.35 1.47
C ALA A 1 7.98 -16.90 2.66
N ALA A 2 8.50 -16.06 3.60
CA ALA A 2 9.27 -16.50 4.75
C ALA A 2 8.49 -17.46 5.67
N ARG A 3 7.23 -17.14 5.98
CA ARG A 3 6.31 -18.05 6.73
C ARG A 3 6.10 -19.42 6.07
N LYS A 4 6.33 -19.51 4.77
CA LYS A 4 6.30 -20.78 4.00
C LYS A 4 7.69 -21.41 3.86
N GLY A 5 8.63 -21.08 4.75
CA GLY A 5 9.99 -21.64 4.78
C GLY A 5 10.88 -21.22 3.61
N LYS A 6 10.55 -20.16 2.88
CA LYS A 6 11.42 -19.67 1.79
C LYS A 6 12.47 -18.71 2.34
N LYS A 7 13.70 -18.82 1.83
CA LYS A 7 14.75 -17.83 2.11
C LYS A 7 14.39 -16.53 1.40
N VAL A 8 14.25 -15.46 2.19
CA VAL A 8 13.81 -14.14 1.69
C VAL A 8 14.88 -13.10 1.94
N VAL A 9 15.11 -12.26 0.94
CA VAL A 9 15.90 -11.03 1.05
C VAL A 9 14.96 -9.87 0.76
N LEU A 10 14.99 -8.85 1.61
CA LEU A 10 14.29 -7.59 1.44
C LEU A 10 15.32 -6.50 1.16
N VAL A 11 15.09 -5.73 0.10
CA VAL A 11 15.95 -4.61 -0.28
C VAL A 11 15.12 -3.33 -0.18
N GLU A 12 15.57 -2.38 0.63
CA GLU A 12 14.88 -1.12 0.91
C GLU A 12 15.82 0.07 0.76
N LYS A 13 15.40 1.04 -0.03
CA LYS A 13 16.18 2.27 -0.25
C LYS A 13 16.32 3.13 1.01
N GLY A 14 15.30 3.16 1.84
CA GLY A 14 15.29 3.87 3.11
C GLY A 14 15.66 2.97 4.28
N ALA A 15 14.87 3.02 5.34
CA ALA A 15 14.94 2.15 6.50
C ALA A 15 13.65 1.35 6.61
N THR A 16 13.70 0.04 6.48
CA THR A 16 12.54 -0.85 6.44
C THR A 16 11.54 -0.58 7.57
N LYS A 17 12.04 -0.28 8.76
CA LYS A 17 11.19 -0.06 9.94
C LYS A 17 10.25 1.15 9.78
N ARG A 18 10.65 2.19 9.04
CA ARG A 18 9.90 3.47 9.00
C ARG A 18 9.84 4.14 7.63
N SER A 19 10.33 3.52 6.57
CA SER A 19 10.28 4.10 5.23
C SER A 19 8.93 3.90 4.55
N GLY A 20 8.72 4.64 3.47
CA GLY A 20 7.54 4.55 2.63
C GLY A 20 6.33 5.34 3.12
N ALA A 21 5.22 5.27 2.40
CA ALA A 21 4.00 6.02 2.69
C ALA A 21 3.39 5.70 4.06
N ALA A 22 3.49 4.46 4.49
CA ALA A 22 3.03 4.03 5.82
C ALA A 22 4.12 4.17 6.92
N GLY A 23 5.22 4.85 6.65
CA GLY A 23 6.37 4.94 7.56
C GLY A 23 6.04 5.63 8.88
N THR A 24 5.23 6.67 8.85
CA THR A 24 4.73 7.39 10.02
C THR A 24 3.46 6.77 10.62
N GLY A 25 2.80 5.91 9.87
CA GLY A 25 1.53 5.30 10.21
C GLY A 25 0.43 5.65 9.23
N PHE A 26 -0.73 5.12 9.47
CA PHE A 26 -1.99 5.40 8.78
C PHE A 26 -3.13 5.22 9.78
N ASP A 27 -4.27 5.85 9.55
CA ASP A 27 -5.33 5.94 10.54
C ASP A 27 -6.46 4.92 10.31
N HIS A 28 -6.51 4.30 9.15
CA HIS A 28 -7.58 3.36 8.79
C HIS A 28 -7.10 2.24 7.88
N TRP A 29 -7.90 1.19 7.86
CA TRP A 29 -7.73 0.02 7.00
C TRP A 29 -9.04 -0.20 6.24
N GLU A 30 -8.99 -0.02 4.94
CA GLU A 30 -10.15 -0.17 4.06
C GLU A 30 -10.36 -1.63 3.66
N SER A 31 -11.51 -1.89 3.05
CA SER A 31 -11.85 -3.18 2.44
C SER A 31 -11.83 -4.37 3.40
N ALA A 32 -12.05 -4.11 4.69
CA ALA A 32 -12.17 -5.17 5.69
C ALA A 32 -13.62 -5.74 5.72
N CYS A 33 -14.17 -6.11 4.56
CA CYS A 33 -15.58 -6.47 4.42
C CYS A 33 -15.98 -7.77 5.15
N THR A 34 -15.02 -8.58 5.55
CA THR A 34 -15.26 -9.83 6.28
C THR A 34 -15.10 -9.69 7.79
N ASN A 35 -14.95 -8.47 8.31
CA ASN A 35 -14.96 -8.26 9.76
C ASN A 35 -16.36 -8.56 10.35
N PRO A 36 -16.46 -8.97 11.62
CA PRO A 36 -17.72 -9.42 12.21
C PRO A 36 -18.80 -8.36 12.32
N CYS A 37 -18.47 -7.08 12.16
CA CYS A 37 -19.41 -5.97 12.23
C CYS A 37 -19.80 -5.43 10.86
N SER A 38 -19.21 -5.93 9.78
CA SER A 38 -19.48 -5.45 8.42
C SER A 38 -20.93 -5.65 8.04
N GLN A 39 -21.54 -4.65 7.40
CA GLN A 39 -22.90 -4.69 6.88
C GLN A 39 -22.94 -4.82 5.35
N VAL A 40 -21.78 -5.07 4.74
CA VAL A 40 -21.62 -5.21 3.30
C VAL A 40 -20.76 -6.41 2.97
N THR A 41 -20.99 -6.97 1.79
CA THR A 41 -20.20 -8.09 1.26
C THR A 41 -18.97 -7.63 0.50
N PRO A 42 -17.96 -8.49 0.34
CA PRO A 42 -16.82 -8.22 -0.54
C PRO A 42 -17.23 -7.90 -1.99
N GLU A 43 -18.28 -8.56 -2.50
CA GLU A 43 -18.80 -8.35 -3.84
C GLU A 43 -19.40 -6.96 -4.03
N GLU A 44 -20.22 -6.52 -3.07
CA GLU A 44 -20.84 -5.19 -3.11
C GLU A 44 -19.80 -4.08 -3.16
N ILE A 45 -18.79 -4.15 -2.30
CA ILE A 45 -17.73 -3.12 -2.26
C ILE A 45 -16.81 -3.22 -3.47
N ALA A 46 -16.46 -4.42 -3.93
CA ALA A 46 -15.65 -4.59 -5.13
C ALA A 46 -16.36 -4.01 -6.37
N ASN A 47 -17.67 -4.25 -6.50
CA ASN A 47 -18.46 -3.69 -7.59
C ASN A 47 -18.54 -2.15 -7.47
N ALA A 48 -18.79 -1.62 -6.29
CA ALA A 48 -18.79 -0.18 -6.07
C ALA A 48 -17.46 0.47 -6.48
N TYR A 49 -16.31 -0.15 -6.17
CA TYR A 49 -15.00 0.34 -6.64
C TYR A 49 -14.84 0.29 -8.15
N VAL A 50 -15.39 -0.74 -8.81
CA VAL A 50 -15.37 -0.83 -10.28
C VAL A 50 -16.23 0.28 -10.89
N ASP A 51 -17.43 0.49 -10.36
CA ASP A 51 -18.37 1.51 -10.82
C ASP A 51 -17.82 2.92 -10.62
N GLU A 52 -17.25 3.21 -9.45
CA GLU A 52 -16.61 4.50 -9.17
C GLU A 52 -15.42 4.82 -10.10
N GLN A 53 -14.83 3.82 -10.72
CA GLN A 53 -13.74 3.95 -11.66
C GLN A 53 -14.17 3.85 -13.11
N ASP A 54 -15.47 4.07 -13.40
CA ASP A 54 -16.07 3.98 -14.73
C ASP A 54 -15.74 2.65 -15.43
N HIS A 55 -15.74 1.55 -14.66
CA HIS A 55 -15.37 0.18 -15.05
C HIS A 55 -13.91 0.03 -15.52
N TYR A 56 -13.09 1.05 -15.33
CA TYR A 56 -11.67 1.01 -15.68
C TYR A 56 -10.81 0.65 -14.47
N SER A 57 -11.00 -0.56 -14.00
CA SER A 57 -10.25 -1.11 -12.87
C SER A 57 -10.19 -2.64 -12.88
N ASN A 58 -9.37 -3.22 -12.01
CA ASN A 58 -9.29 -4.66 -11.85
C ASN A 58 -10.25 -5.14 -10.76
N GLY A 59 -11.48 -5.50 -11.15
CA GLY A 59 -12.51 -5.97 -10.22
C GLY A 59 -12.11 -7.23 -9.44
N ILE A 60 -11.33 -8.13 -10.04
CA ILE A 60 -10.83 -9.33 -9.33
C ILE A 60 -9.88 -8.93 -8.20
N ALA A 61 -8.99 -7.97 -8.44
CA ALA A 61 -8.10 -7.46 -7.39
C ALA A 61 -8.88 -6.80 -6.26
N HIS A 62 -9.88 -5.98 -6.57
CA HIS A 62 -10.77 -5.38 -5.57
C HIS A 62 -11.53 -6.44 -4.77
N TYR A 63 -12.06 -7.46 -5.43
CA TYR A 63 -12.73 -8.57 -4.74
C TYR A 63 -11.80 -9.30 -3.76
N ILE A 64 -10.59 -9.64 -4.19
CA ILE A 64 -9.60 -10.29 -3.32
C ILE A 64 -9.25 -9.40 -2.12
N GLU A 65 -9.05 -8.10 -2.35
CA GLU A 65 -8.78 -7.13 -1.30
C GLU A 65 -9.92 -7.07 -0.27
N CYS A 66 -11.16 -6.97 -0.73
CA CYS A 66 -12.34 -6.93 0.14
C CYS A 66 -12.55 -8.23 0.92
N ARG A 67 -12.30 -9.37 0.28
CA ARG A 67 -12.44 -10.70 0.90
C ARG A 67 -11.37 -10.99 1.94
N GLU A 68 -10.12 -10.61 1.66
CA GLU A 68 -8.98 -10.99 2.49
C GLU A 68 -8.47 -9.85 3.40
N GLY A 69 -9.00 -8.64 3.24
CA GLY A 69 -8.51 -7.46 3.93
C GLY A 69 -8.52 -7.60 5.46
N TYR A 70 -9.60 -8.13 6.02
CA TYR A 70 -9.70 -8.34 7.46
C TYR A 70 -8.72 -9.39 7.96
N ASP A 71 -8.54 -10.50 7.26
CA ASP A 71 -7.57 -11.54 7.63
C ASP A 71 -6.14 -11.00 7.65
N ARG A 72 -5.81 -10.12 6.68
CA ARG A 72 -4.48 -9.47 6.66
C ARG A 72 -4.31 -8.51 7.82
N LEU A 73 -5.37 -7.87 8.25
CA LEU A 73 -5.36 -7.03 9.44
C LEU A 73 -5.14 -7.85 10.73
N LEU A 74 -5.80 -9.01 10.85
CA LEU A 74 -5.57 -9.95 11.95
C LEU A 74 -4.13 -10.50 11.97
N ASP A 75 -3.53 -10.74 10.79
CA ASP A 75 -2.10 -11.05 10.73
C ASP A 75 -1.26 -9.95 11.36
N LEU A 76 -1.53 -8.68 11.03
CA LEU A 76 -0.82 -7.53 11.61
C LEU A 76 -1.04 -7.41 13.12
N GLU A 77 -2.25 -7.65 13.60
CA GLU A 77 -2.55 -7.73 15.04
C GLU A 77 -1.72 -8.80 15.73
N SER A 78 -1.61 -9.98 15.11
CA SER A 78 -0.82 -11.10 15.63
C SER A 78 0.67 -10.81 15.75
N PHE A 79 1.19 -9.83 15.01
CA PHE A 79 2.59 -9.36 15.06
C PHE A 79 2.79 -8.22 16.05
N GLY A 80 1.74 -7.74 16.69
CA GLY A 80 1.78 -6.61 17.64
C GLY A 80 1.32 -5.27 17.07
N GLY A 81 0.67 -5.26 15.90
CA GLY A 81 -0.07 -4.09 15.42
C GLY A 81 -1.34 -3.89 16.25
N LYS A 82 -1.64 -2.66 16.69
CA LYS A 82 -2.83 -2.37 17.48
C LYS A 82 -3.99 -2.07 16.54
N ILE A 83 -5.06 -2.85 16.60
CA ILE A 83 -6.30 -2.65 15.83
C ILE A 83 -7.55 -2.48 16.71
N ARG A 84 -7.52 -3.01 17.93
CA ARG A 84 -8.66 -2.95 18.86
C ARG A 84 -8.42 -1.95 19.96
N ASP A 85 -9.52 -1.36 20.43
CA ASP A 85 -9.52 -0.51 21.61
C ASP A 85 -9.55 -1.36 22.90
N THR A 86 -8.43 -2.05 23.16
CA THR A 86 -8.30 -2.97 24.30
C THR A 86 -8.31 -2.29 25.65
N GLU A 87 -8.05 -1.00 25.69
CA GLU A 87 -8.00 -0.18 26.92
C GLU A 87 -9.34 0.51 27.22
N ASP A 88 -10.35 0.27 26.37
CA ASP A 88 -11.69 0.83 26.47
C ASP A 88 -11.71 2.38 26.46
N GLU A 89 -10.72 2.99 25.76
CA GLU A 89 -10.56 4.44 25.62
C GLU A 89 -11.79 5.08 24.96
N PHE A 90 -12.40 4.38 24.00
CA PHE A 90 -13.55 4.85 23.22
C PHE A 90 -14.83 4.05 23.49
N LYS A 91 -14.95 3.45 24.67
CA LYS A 91 -16.12 2.65 25.04
C LYS A 91 -17.40 3.48 24.94
N GLY A 92 -18.41 2.95 24.25
CA GLY A 92 -19.71 3.63 24.04
C GLY A 92 -19.70 4.66 22.90
N ALA A 93 -18.57 4.87 22.21
CA ALA A 93 -18.53 5.75 21.06
C ALA A 93 -19.23 5.12 19.84
N GLU A 94 -19.95 5.90 19.04
CA GLU A 94 -20.71 5.45 17.87
C GLU A 94 -19.82 4.69 16.86
N PHE A 95 -18.58 5.14 16.73
CA PHE A 95 -17.61 4.54 15.81
C PHE A 95 -16.89 3.30 16.38
N ARG A 96 -17.29 2.81 17.55
CA ARG A 96 -16.73 1.63 18.21
C ARG A 96 -17.80 0.58 18.45
N ASP A 97 -17.45 -0.65 18.17
CA ASP A 97 -18.25 -1.79 18.59
C ASP A 97 -17.76 -2.31 19.95
N ASP A 98 -18.64 -2.33 20.94
CA ASP A 98 -18.25 -2.64 22.32
C ASP A 98 -17.93 -4.13 22.54
N GLU A 99 -18.48 -5.02 21.72
CA GLU A 99 -18.23 -6.46 21.81
C GLU A 99 -16.86 -6.82 21.21
N THR A 100 -16.62 -6.43 19.98
CA THR A 100 -15.37 -6.77 19.26
C THR A 100 -14.22 -5.82 19.57
N LYS A 101 -14.52 -4.65 20.14
CA LYS A 101 -13.60 -3.52 20.37
C LYS A 101 -12.97 -2.96 19.07
N LEU A 102 -13.56 -3.30 17.93
CA LEU A 102 -13.18 -2.70 16.65
C LEU A 102 -13.71 -1.28 16.56
N MET A 103 -12.93 -0.42 15.92
CA MET A 103 -13.33 0.95 15.64
C MET A 103 -13.48 1.16 14.15
N PHE A 104 -14.40 2.03 13.76
CA PHE A 104 -14.73 2.30 12.37
C PHE A 104 -14.33 3.72 11.98
N ALA A 105 -14.00 3.90 10.72
CA ALA A 105 -13.64 5.17 10.12
C ALA A 105 -14.55 5.45 8.92
N TYR A 106 -14.94 6.72 8.77
CA TYR A 106 -15.62 7.31 7.63
C TYR A 106 -17.04 6.79 7.35
N ASP A 107 -17.31 5.53 7.42
CA ASP A 107 -18.63 4.94 7.21
C ASP A 107 -19.00 4.05 8.40
N TYR A 108 -19.74 4.59 9.32
CA TYR A 108 -20.17 3.88 10.53
C TYR A 108 -21.38 2.98 10.28
N LYS A 109 -22.08 3.15 9.16
CA LYS A 109 -23.22 2.33 8.79
C LYS A 109 -22.76 0.98 8.22
N ASN A 110 -21.88 1.02 7.24
CA ASN A 110 -21.45 -0.20 6.54
C ASN A 110 -20.31 -0.93 7.23
N ARG A 111 -19.52 -0.24 8.04
CA ARG A 111 -18.51 -0.79 8.96
C ARG A 111 -17.46 -1.69 8.31
N PHE A 112 -17.06 -1.41 7.07
CA PHE A 112 -16.02 -2.16 6.37
C PHE A 112 -14.65 -1.46 6.38
N THR A 113 -14.59 -0.23 6.85
CA THR A 113 -13.34 0.51 7.04
C THR A 113 -13.05 0.62 8.53
N LEU A 114 -11.96 0.01 8.96
CA LEU A 114 -11.55 -0.01 10.36
C LEU A 114 -10.58 1.13 10.66
N ARG A 115 -10.78 1.82 11.77
CA ARG A 115 -9.79 2.73 12.34
C ARG A 115 -8.72 1.91 13.05
N VAL A 116 -7.45 2.26 12.89
CA VAL A 116 -6.33 1.51 13.43
C VAL A 116 -5.26 2.44 14.01
N TRP A 117 -4.45 1.95 14.94
CA TRP A 117 -3.23 2.63 15.39
C TRP A 117 -2.06 2.31 14.47
N GLY A 118 -2.12 2.83 13.25
CA GLY A 118 -1.21 2.48 12.16
C GLY A 118 0.25 2.76 12.43
N SER A 119 0.58 3.62 13.40
CA SER A 119 1.97 3.87 13.81
C SER A 119 2.65 2.62 14.40
N THR A 120 1.90 1.62 14.84
CA THR A 120 2.41 0.36 15.39
C THR A 120 2.76 -0.66 14.31
N PHE A 121 2.20 -0.56 13.10
CA PHE A 121 2.22 -1.61 12.09
C PHE A 121 3.60 -1.81 11.44
N LYS A 122 4.26 -0.73 11.02
CA LYS A 122 5.61 -0.85 10.43
C LYS A 122 6.62 -1.45 11.41
N PRO A 123 6.67 -1.03 12.68
CA PRO A 123 7.49 -1.70 13.69
C PRO A 123 7.13 -3.17 13.90
N ALA A 124 5.85 -3.50 14.00
CA ALA A 124 5.40 -4.89 14.17
C ALA A 124 5.82 -5.79 12.99
N LEU A 125 5.61 -5.32 11.76
CA LEU A 125 6.08 -6.02 10.56
C LEU A 125 7.60 -6.18 10.52
N TYR A 126 8.34 -5.16 10.94
CA TYR A 126 9.80 -5.22 10.97
C TYR A 126 10.32 -6.28 11.95
N GLU A 127 9.74 -6.36 13.15
CA GLU A 127 10.11 -7.39 14.14
C GLU A 127 9.72 -8.80 13.65
N GLU A 128 8.58 -8.93 12.97
CA GLU A 128 8.18 -10.19 12.35
C GLU A 128 9.13 -10.63 11.23
N LEU A 129 9.60 -9.72 10.40
CA LEU A 129 10.62 -10.02 9.39
C LEU A 129 11.91 -10.57 10.03
N LYS A 130 12.34 -9.97 11.13
CA LYS A 130 13.50 -10.42 11.88
C LYS A 130 13.27 -11.79 12.50
N ARG A 131 12.13 -12.00 13.15
CA ARG A 131 11.74 -13.28 13.74
C ARG A 131 11.74 -14.42 12.70
N LEU A 132 11.34 -14.13 11.49
CA LEU A 132 11.32 -15.08 10.36
C LEU A 132 12.69 -15.25 9.66
N GLY A 133 13.74 -14.58 10.14
CA GLY A 133 15.08 -14.68 9.58
C GLY A 133 15.20 -14.05 8.18
N VAL A 134 14.37 -13.07 7.84
CA VAL A 134 14.49 -12.32 6.58
C VAL A 134 15.77 -11.49 6.60
N THR A 135 16.59 -11.62 5.58
CA THR A 135 17.78 -10.78 5.43
C THR A 135 17.38 -9.42 4.87
N ILE A 136 17.63 -8.35 5.63
CA ILE A 136 17.22 -6.99 5.28
C ILE A 136 18.45 -6.19 4.84
N TYR A 137 18.36 -5.57 3.66
CA TYR A 137 19.33 -4.62 3.13
C TYR A 137 18.70 -3.23 3.09
N ASP A 138 18.79 -2.52 4.20
CA ASP A 138 18.42 -1.11 4.27
C ASP A 138 19.43 -0.22 3.52
N ARG A 139 19.02 1.01 3.20
CA ARG A 139 19.84 1.98 2.47
C ARG A 139 20.39 1.44 1.15
N THR A 140 19.64 0.53 0.53
CA THR A 140 20.01 -0.09 -0.73
C THR A 140 18.94 0.16 -1.77
N GLU A 141 19.27 0.97 -2.76
CA GLU A 141 18.37 1.25 -3.88
C GLU A 141 18.52 0.16 -4.93
N ALA A 142 17.43 -0.54 -5.23
CA ALA A 142 17.39 -1.45 -6.36
C ALA A 142 17.33 -0.63 -7.67
N THR A 143 18.22 -0.94 -8.62
CA THR A 143 18.40 -0.14 -9.83
C THR A 143 18.06 -0.89 -11.11
N ALA A 144 18.15 -2.23 -11.12
CA ALA A 144 17.84 -3.05 -12.26
C ALA A 144 17.41 -4.45 -11.85
N LEU A 145 16.59 -5.09 -12.69
CA LEU A 145 16.32 -6.52 -12.62
C LEU A 145 17.39 -7.29 -13.42
N LEU A 146 17.82 -8.39 -12.86
CA LEU A 146 18.61 -9.37 -13.58
C LEU A 146 17.68 -10.30 -14.34
N THR A 147 17.93 -10.46 -15.61
CA THR A 147 17.13 -11.34 -16.48
C THR A 147 18.02 -12.31 -17.25
N THR A 148 17.45 -13.44 -17.62
CA THR A 148 18.05 -14.44 -18.54
C THR A 148 17.02 -14.87 -19.57
N ILE A 149 17.46 -15.54 -20.62
CA ILE A 149 16.56 -16.20 -21.58
C ILE A 149 16.51 -17.69 -21.21
N GLU A 150 15.31 -18.18 -20.98
CA GLU A 150 15.04 -19.60 -20.72
C GLU A 150 13.89 -20.06 -21.63
N ASN A 151 14.13 -21.05 -22.46
CA ASN A 151 13.17 -21.54 -23.44
C ASN A 151 12.58 -20.43 -24.34
N GLY A 152 13.43 -19.52 -24.79
CA GLY A 152 13.00 -18.37 -25.62
C GLY A 152 12.24 -17.28 -24.91
N LYS A 153 12.00 -17.39 -23.61
CA LYS A 153 11.30 -16.39 -22.80
C LYS A 153 12.25 -15.69 -21.82
N LYS A 154 12.05 -14.41 -21.62
CA LYS A 154 12.79 -13.65 -20.61
C LYS A 154 12.31 -14.02 -19.21
N ARG A 155 13.24 -14.32 -18.31
CA ARG A 155 12.98 -14.68 -16.92
C ARG A 155 13.79 -13.80 -15.98
N GLY A 156 13.16 -13.30 -14.91
CA GLY A 156 13.84 -12.61 -13.82
C GLY A 156 14.60 -13.61 -12.94
N ILE A 157 15.87 -13.31 -12.66
CA ILE A 157 16.76 -14.13 -11.84
C ILE A 157 17.35 -13.37 -10.65
N GLY A 158 16.84 -12.17 -10.38
CA GLY A 158 17.29 -11.34 -9.27
C GLY A 158 17.26 -9.85 -9.58
N ALA A 159 18.05 -9.10 -8.83
CA ALA A 159 18.16 -7.65 -8.96
C ALA A 159 19.59 -7.17 -8.68
N ILE A 160 19.89 -5.96 -9.13
CA ILE A 160 21.08 -5.20 -8.75
C ILE A 160 20.62 -4.04 -7.89
N GLY A 161 21.37 -3.75 -6.84
CA GLY A 161 21.17 -2.58 -5.98
C GLY A 161 22.47 -1.90 -5.63
N MET A 162 22.35 -0.68 -5.18
CA MET A 162 23.49 0.12 -4.68
C MET A 162 23.18 0.60 -3.27
N ASN A 163 24.10 0.37 -2.36
CA ASN A 163 24.01 0.97 -1.04
C ASN A 163 24.25 2.48 -1.15
N VAL A 164 23.25 3.28 -0.80
CA VAL A 164 23.28 4.74 -1.01
C VAL A 164 24.25 5.50 -0.09
N HIS A 165 24.72 4.86 0.98
CA HIS A 165 25.69 5.48 1.87
C HIS A 165 27.16 5.15 1.49
N THR A 166 27.38 3.94 0.99
CA THR A 166 28.74 3.46 0.72
C THR A 166 29.09 3.39 -0.76
N GLY A 167 28.09 3.56 -1.65
CA GLY A 167 28.26 3.36 -3.09
C GLY A 167 28.49 1.89 -3.51
N LYS A 168 28.46 0.94 -2.58
CA LYS A 168 28.72 -0.47 -2.87
C LYS A 168 27.63 -1.06 -3.73
N LEU A 169 28.00 -1.66 -4.85
CA LEU A 169 27.11 -2.44 -5.70
C LEU A 169 26.84 -3.82 -5.09
N LEU A 170 25.60 -4.24 -5.15
CA LEU A 170 25.13 -5.51 -4.62
C LEU A 170 24.36 -6.25 -5.70
N VAL A 171 24.61 -7.54 -5.83
CA VAL A 171 23.92 -8.42 -6.75
C VAL A 171 23.12 -9.44 -5.95
N PHE A 172 21.81 -9.42 -6.14
CA PHE A 172 20.87 -10.33 -5.50
C PHE A 172 20.40 -11.37 -6.52
N ARG A 173 20.78 -12.62 -6.33
CA ARG A 173 20.29 -13.72 -7.17
C ARG A 173 19.10 -14.38 -6.48
N ALA A 174 17.98 -14.50 -7.21
CA ALA A 174 16.75 -15.04 -6.67
C ALA A 174 15.98 -15.83 -7.73
N LYS A 175 15.22 -16.84 -7.27
CA LYS A 175 14.32 -17.62 -8.14
C LYS A 175 13.09 -16.83 -8.56
N ALA A 176 12.67 -15.86 -7.72
CA ALA A 176 11.57 -14.94 -7.98
C ALA A 176 11.87 -13.59 -7.31
N THR A 177 11.46 -12.51 -7.94
CA THR A 177 11.62 -11.14 -7.45
C THR A 177 10.26 -10.46 -7.40
N LEU A 178 9.91 -9.90 -6.24
CA LEU A 178 8.71 -9.12 -6.01
C LEU A 178 9.05 -7.63 -6.03
N LEU A 179 8.36 -6.85 -6.86
CA LEU A 179 8.47 -5.40 -6.87
C LEU A 179 7.29 -4.79 -6.08
N THR A 180 7.58 -4.26 -4.91
CA THR A 180 6.56 -3.72 -3.98
C THR A 180 6.87 -2.29 -3.56
N MET A 181 7.42 -1.50 -4.49
CA MET A 181 8.01 -0.19 -4.23
C MET A 181 7.00 0.95 -4.28
N SER A 182 5.72 0.66 -4.09
CA SER A 182 4.64 1.65 -4.17
C SER A 182 4.51 2.30 -5.56
N ARG A 183 3.59 3.22 -5.69
CA ARG A 183 3.40 3.99 -6.92
C ARG A 183 4.33 5.20 -6.94
N PRO A 184 4.70 5.70 -8.14
CA PRO A 184 5.47 6.91 -8.24
C PRO A 184 4.65 8.12 -7.80
N ALA A 185 5.27 8.96 -6.98
CA ALA A 185 4.73 10.27 -6.70
C ALA A 185 5.07 11.23 -7.85
N ARG A 186 4.17 12.13 -8.20
CA ARG A 186 4.37 13.24 -9.17
C ARG A 186 4.64 12.84 -10.63
N VAL A 187 4.58 11.59 -11.00
CA VAL A 187 4.90 11.16 -12.37
C VAL A 187 3.69 11.24 -13.29
N TRP A 188 2.49 10.99 -12.78
CA TRP A 188 1.23 10.97 -13.53
C TRP A 188 0.24 12.07 -13.12
N LEU A 189 0.71 13.18 -12.63
CA LEU A 189 -0.12 14.35 -12.36
C LEU A 189 -0.21 15.21 -13.62
N PHE A 190 -1.24 14.97 -14.41
CA PHE A 190 -1.56 15.76 -15.58
C PHE A 190 -2.67 16.76 -15.28
N ASN A 191 -2.35 17.80 -14.54
CA ASN A 191 -3.22 18.94 -14.44
C ASN A 191 -2.40 20.22 -14.58
N PRO A 192 -2.39 20.85 -15.74
CA PRO A 192 -1.64 22.09 -16.00
C PRO A 192 -2.11 23.25 -15.12
N ASP A 193 -3.38 23.25 -14.71
CA ASP A 193 -3.96 24.33 -13.90
C ASP A 193 -3.53 24.24 -12.41
N LEU A 194 -2.95 23.11 -12.03
CA LEU A 194 -2.54 22.81 -10.66
C LEU A 194 -1.03 22.55 -10.56
N THR A 195 -0.28 23.20 -11.41
CA THR A 195 1.18 23.13 -11.42
C THR A 195 1.74 23.43 -10.02
N GLY A 196 2.50 22.52 -9.46
CA GLY A 196 3.04 22.63 -8.10
C GLY A 196 2.20 21.98 -7.01
N LEU A 197 0.99 21.49 -7.31
CA LEU A 197 0.28 20.59 -6.43
C LEU A 197 0.90 19.19 -6.56
N CYS A 198 1.27 18.63 -5.43
CA CYS A 198 1.93 17.35 -5.38
C CYS A 198 1.05 16.35 -4.69
N GLU A 199 1.13 15.14 -5.13
CA GLU A 199 0.66 14.04 -4.32
C GLU A 199 1.39 14.06 -2.96
N PHE A 200 0.65 13.82 -1.87
CA PHE A 200 1.16 13.84 -0.50
C PHE A 200 2.06 12.64 -0.16
N ARG A 201 2.21 11.70 -1.08
CA ARG A 201 3.05 10.53 -0.88
C ARG A 201 4.54 10.90 -0.84
N PRO A 202 5.36 10.06 -0.22
CA PRO A 202 6.79 10.32 -0.12
C PRO A 202 7.42 10.58 -1.48
N MET A 203 8.11 11.71 -1.60
CA MET A 203 8.70 12.17 -2.86
C MET A 203 9.79 11.23 -3.41
N GLN A 204 10.37 10.42 -2.56
CA GLN A 204 11.31 9.38 -2.93
C GLN A 204 10.68 8.16 -3.63
N SER A 205 9.35 8.08 -3.70
CA SER A 205 8.63 7.11 -4.54
C SER A 205 8.63 7.59 -5.98
N ILE A 206 9.72 7.34 -6.68
CA ILE A 206 10.02 7.91 -8.00
C ILE A 206 9.71 6.96 -9.18
N GLY A 207 9.05 5.83 -8.91
CA GLY A 207 8.71 4.85 -9.95
C GLY A 207 9.85 3.92 -10.38
N SER A 208 10.89 3.78 -9.57
CA SER A 208 12.02 2.89 -9.87
C SER A 208 11.57 1.45 -10.17
N GLY A 209 10.56 0.94 -9.46
CA GLY A 209 9.99 -0.39 -9.70
C GLY A 209 9.37 -0.51 -11.09
N HIS A 210 8.60 0.47 -11.52
CA HIS A 210 8.01 0.52 -12.86
C HIS A 210 9.10 0.58 -13.93
N ALA A 211 10.09 1.45 -13.76
CA ALA A 211 11.21 1.57 -14.68
C ALA A 211 12.03 0.28 -14.82
N MET A 212 12.30 -0.39 -13.71
CA MET A 212 13.00 -1.68 -13.74
C MET A 212 12.18 -2.76 -14.42
N GLY A 213 10.88 -2.84 -14.11
CA GLY A 213 9.95 -3.77 -14.73
C GLY A 213 9.86 -3.54 -16.24
N TRP A 214 9.66 -2.30 -16.66
CA TRP A 214 9.60 -1.91 -18.08
C TRP A 214 10.85 -2.35 -18.85
N ARG A 215 12.02 -1.99 -18.34
CA ARG A 215 13.31 -2.39 -18.95
C ARG A 215 13.51 -3.89 -18.99
N ALA A 216 12.99 -4.60 -18.02
CA ALA A 216 13.02 -6.07 -17.99
C ALA A 216 12.03 -6.73 -18.94
N GLY A 217 11.09 -5.95 -19.52
CA GLY A 217 10.05 -6.47 -20.41
C GLY A 217 8.86 -7.07 -19.68
N MET A 218 8.55 -6.58 -18.49
CA MET A 218 7.31 -6.93 -17.79
C MET A 218 6.10 -6.35 -18.51
N GLU A 219 4.99 -7.05 -18.45
CA GLU A 219 3.69 -6.56 -18.88
C GLU A 219 3.11 -5.64 -17.80
N PHE A 220 2.45 -4.58 -18.22
CA PHE A 220 1.78 -3.62 -17.35
C PHE A 220 0.32 -3.48 -17.75
N THR A 221 -0.53 -3.20 -16.77
CA THR A 221 -1.93 -2.88 -16.99
C THR A 221 -2.22 -1.46 -16.51
N MET A 222 -3.20 -0.81 -17.12
CA MET A 222 -3.73 0.48 -16.70
C MET A 222 -2.68 1.61 -16.71
N MET A 223 -1.64 1.50 -17.51
CA MET A 223 -0.57 2.50 -17.60
C MET A 223 -1.03 3.84 -18.23
N GLU A 224 -2.09 3.79 -19.03
CA GLU A 224 -2.72 4.94 -19.65
C GLU A 224 -3.63 5.73 -18.67
N LYS A 225 -3.96 5.15 -17.53
CA LYS A 225 -4.80 5.81 -16.54
C LYS A 225 -3.99 6.78 -15.72
N SER A 226 -4.32 8.05 -15.79
CA SER A 226 -3.78 9.08 -14.89
C SER A 226 -4.59 9.19 -13.62
N VAL A 227 -3.94 9.62 -12.54
CA VAL A 227 -4.63 9.97 -11.30
C VAL A 227 -5.31 11.30 -11.49
N LYS A 228 -6.63 11.33 -11.47
CA LYS A 228 -7.37 12.57 -11.34
C LYS A 228 -7.60 12.85 -9.83
N GLY A 229 -7.34 14.06 -9.40
CA GLY A 229 -7.92 14.61 -8.18
C GLY A 229 -7.36 14.16 -6.83
N GLU A 230 -6.32 13.38 -6.76
CA GLU A 230 -5.56 13.24 -5.52
C GLU A 230 -4.59 14.42 -5.29
N PHE A 231 -4.87 15.54 -5.92
CA PHE A 231 -4.32 16.79 -5.43
C PHE A 231 -5.08 17.12 -4.17
N SER A 232 -4.73 16.51 -3.17
CA SER A 232 -5.29 16.96 -1.93
C SER A 232 -4.85 18.40 -1.75
N ALA A 233 -5.79 19.24 -1.54
CA ALA A 233 -5.54 20.53 -0.91
C ALA A 233 -4.65 20.35 0.34
N ALA A 234 -4.65 19.19 0.92
CA ALA A 234 -3.78 18.73 1.97
C ALA A 234 -2.30 18.72 1.62
N GLY A 235 -1.93 18.42 0.40
CA GLY A 235 -0.53 18.53 -0.05
C GLY A 235 0.00 19.95 -0.02
N ARG A 236 -0.87 20.93 0.16
CA ARG A 236 -0.46 22.33 0.08
C ARG A 236 0.08 22.91 1.37
N SER A 237 -0.30 22.45 2.51
CA SER A 237 -0.07 23.37 3.60
C SER A 237 -0.47 22.97 4.98
N PHE A 238 -0.83 21.75 5.21
CA PHE A 238 -1.24 21.37 6.55
C PHE A 238 -0.34 20.29 7.15
N PRO A 239 0.95 20.56 7.28
CA PRO A 239 1.69 19.79 8.24
C PRO A 239 1.12 20.16 9.63
N PRO A 240 0.85 19.19 10.46
CA PRO A 240 1.06 17.75 10.33
C PRO A 240 -0.16 16.97 9.80
N TYR A 241 -1.17 17.65 9.29
CA TYR A 241 -2.48 17.08 8.97
C TYR A 241 -2.59 16.52 7.55
N GLY A 242 -1.52 16.52 6.80
CA GLY A 242 -1.51 16.20 5.38
C GLY A 242 -2.09 14.85 4.99
N THR A 243 -2.00 13.86 5.84
CA THR A 243 -2.51 12.51 5.53
C THR A 243 -3.98 12.33 5.90
N GLY A 244 -4.46 12.96 6.97
CA GLY A 244 -5.85 12.85 7.38
C GLY A 244 -6.81 13.68 6.53
N ASN A 245 -6.32 14.75 5.95
CA ASN A 245 -7.16 15.72 5.25
C ASN A 245 -7.59 15.29 3.85
N ASN A 246 -7.00 14.30 3.26
CA ASN A 246 -7.48 13.72 2.01
C ASN A 246 -8.92 13.25 2.13
N HIS A 247 -9.22 12.60 3.21
CA HIS A 247 -10.57 12.11 3.46
C HIS A 247 -11.55 13.25 3.72
N ASN A 248 -11.11 14.29 4.44
CA ASN A 248 -11.95 15.46 4.69
C ASN A 248 -12.27 16.23 3.40
N THR A 249 -11.35 16.28 2.46
CA THR A 249 -11.59 16.91 1.15
C THR A 249 -12.61 16.10 0.33
N TRP A 250 -12.66 14.81 0.52
CA TRP A 250 -13.62 13.93 -0.16
C TRP A 250 -15.05 14.15 0.35
N TYR A 251 -15.22 14.37 1.65
CA TYR A 251 -16.53 14.70 2.20
C TYR A 251 -17.08 16.05 1.72
N ALA A 252 -16.20 16.97 1.39
CA ALA A 252 -16.59 18.28 0.89
C ALA A 252 -16.97 18.28 -0.61
N ALA A 253 -16.61 17.25 -1.35
CA ALA A 253 -16.88 17.14 -2.78
C ALA A 253 -17.22 15.68 -3.15
N PRO A 254 -18.49 15.29 -3.12
CA PRO A 254 -18.93 13.93 -3.46
C PRO A 254 -18.44 13.45 -4.83
N GLU A 255 -18.28 14.36 -5.78
CA GLU A 255 -17.74 14.04 -7.11
C GLU A 255 -16.26 13.69 -7.08
N ALA A 256 -15.53 14.05 -6.03
CA ALA A 256 -14.11 13.72 -5.88
C ALA A 256 -13.87 12.26 -5.44
N TRP A 257 -14.89 11.53 -5.05
CA TRP A 257 -14.80 10.11 -4.68
C TRP A 257 -14.37 9.20 -5.81
N LYS A 258 -14.48 9.66 -7.05
CA LYS A 258 -14.21 8.86 -8.25
C LYS A 258 -12.75 8.50 -8.50
N PHE A 259 -11.80 8.77 -7.58
CA PHE A 259 -10.39 8.78 -7.97
C PHE A 259 -9.43 8.08 -7.02
N ARG A 260 -9.63 6.79 -6.81
CA ARG A 260 -8.59 5.94 -6.18
C ARG A 260 -7.91 5.08 -7.23
N ILE A 261 -6.58 5.13 -7.25
CA ILE A 261 -5.79 4.18 -8.01
C ILE A 261 -5.06 3.27 -7.06
N TRP A 262 -5.34 2.00 -7.19
CA TRP A 262 -4.54 0.93 -6.66
C TRP A 262 -3.74 0.34 -7.80
N ILE A 263 -2.41 0.52 -7.79
CA ILE A 263 -1.55 -0.29 -8.66
C ILE A 263 -1.32 -1.59 -7.90
N VAL A 264 -2.13 -2.57 -8.17
CA VAL A 264 -1.82 -3.95 -7.81
C VAL A 264 -0.83 -4.43 -8.84
N THR A 265 0.41 -4.54 -8.45
CA THR A 265 1.40 -5.24 -9.26
C THR A 265 1.08 -6.72 -9.14
N ALA A 266 0.22 -7.20 -10.00
CA ALA A 266 0.01 -8.63 -10.15
C ALA A 266 1.30 -9.23 -10.70
N MET A 267 1.79 -10.22 -10.01
CA MET A 267 2.91 -11.01 -10.49
C MET A 267 2.39 -12.33 -11.03
N CYS A 268 2.75 -12.61 -12.23
CA CYS A 268 2.77 -13.98 -12.76
C CYS A 268 4.07 -14.69 -12.41
#